data_446fa907e9dc799592152488a477fd34
#
_entry.id   446fa907e9dc799592152488a477fd34
#
_cell.length_a   1.000
_cell.length_b   1.000
_cell.length_c   1.000
_cell.angle_alpha   90.00
_cell.angle_beta   90.00
_cell.angle_gamma   90.00
#
_symmetry.space_group_name_H-M   'P 1'
#
loop_
_entity.id
_entity.type
_entity.pdbx_description
1 polymer ?
#
loop_
_entity_poly.entity_id
_entity_poly.type
_entity_poly.pdbx_seq_one_letter_code
_entity_poly.pdbx_strand_id
1 'polypeptide(L)'
;MIRIATVALALCALGPQAGVAAPKAPAKHDAPPVSIPLAGTVENAIASLRLPAAGWAKTAGGRGGRIIRVTTLAASGPGSLKEALETKGPRIVVFEVGGQIDLGESTMNVREPYLTIAGQTAPSPGITLIRGKGLAIRTHDVIVQHIRVRTGDSGHPKASGWSTDGVRTEDGAYDVIIDHCSLYWATNKIAAVSGSRFKGKTPDDWRNSTSHRVTFSNTIVAEALSRSSHWKIEHSKGALIHDNTTGVLLYRDLFAHDYERSPLFKGGVHGAIVNDLIYDPGQRAVHYNLIAEEWTSHPYQVGMMSAVGNVLRAGMSTPQDLAFLEIGGDGDLEYYGRDNIAVDRIGRPLPMLGSYTTTSAKIIQMDKPPVWPEGLPVIPARDVQRAVLANVGARPWDRDYDDARLVADVAEGRGWIIDSEADVHGNLPQKETHRVFNPDDWNLETMIPKSAALLDSSDASTTLMEPESR
;
A
#
# COMPACT_ATOMS: atom_id res chain seq x y z
N MET A 1 0.79 33.73 62.52
CA MET A 1 1.56 34.58 61.64
C MET A 1 2.16 33.70 60.53
N ILE A 2 1.51 33.62 59.42
CA ILE A 2 1.95 32.78 58.24
C ILE A 2 2.54 33.74 57.23
N ARG A 3 3.79 33.58 56.89
CA ARG A 3 4.47 34.38 55.86
C ARG A 3 4.22 33.74 54.50
N ILE A 4 3.58 34.49 53.63
CA ILE A 4 3.38 34.15 52.21
C ILE A 4 4.62 34.60 51.46
N ALA A 5 5.31 33.67 50.81
CA ALA A 5 6.41 33.96 49.90
C ALA A 5 5.86 34.13 48.47
N THR A 6 6.06 35.33 47.95
CA THR A 6 5.68 35.68 46.57
C THR A 6 6.80 35.20 45.62
N VAL A 7 6.44 34.26 44.71
CA VAL A 7 7.34 33.85 43.62
C VAL A 7 7.04 34.74 42.41
N ALA A 8 8.04 35.52 42.01
CA ALA A 8 8.00 36.34 40.79
C ALA A 8 8.24 35.45 39.57
N LEU A 9 7.25 35.37 38.67
CA LEU A 9 7.39 34.75 37.36
C LEU A 9 8.13 35.73 36.43
N ALA A 10 9.31 35.36 35.96
CA ALA A 10 10.01 36.06 34.89
C ALA A 10 9.41 35.67 33.55
N LEU A 11 8.70 36.58 32.89
CA LEU A 11 8.27 36.45 31.50
C LEU A 11 9.49 36.60 30.58
N CYS A 12 10.03 35.55 30.01
CA CYS A 12 10.90 35.64 28.85
C CYS A 12 10.07 35.94 27.61
N ALA A 13 10.22 37.16 27.08
CA ALA A 13 9.63 37.51 25.79
C ALA A 13 10.36 36.79 24.67
N LEU A 14 9.67 35.80 24.07
CA LEU A 14 10.08 35.18 22.81
C LEU A 14 9.78 36.17 21.67
N GLY A 15 10.83 36.68 21.03
CA GLY A 15 10.72 37.47 19.82
C GLY A 15 10.10 36.60 18.66
N PRO A 16 9.51 37.25 17.63
CA PRO A 16 8.88 36.54 16.53
C PRO A 16 9.95 35.76 15.75
N GLN A 17 9.87 34.44 15.75
CA GLN A 17 10.62 33.61 14.81
C GLN A 17 10.09 33.89 13.41
N ALA A 18 11.00 34.29 12.52
CA ALA A 18 10.69 34.42 11.11
C ALA A 18 10.19 33.08 10.56
N GLY A 19 8.91 33.04 10.19
CA GLY A 19 8.30 31.89 9.56
C GLY A 19 9.03 31.58 8.25
N VAL A 20 9.63 30.41 8.16
CA VAL A 20 10.09 29.87 6.88
C VAL A 20 8.82 29.63 6.06
N ALA A 21 8.63 30.45 5.01
CA ALA A 21 7.51 30.29 4.10
C ALA A 21 7.61 28.90 3.47
N ALA A 22 6.51 28.14 3.53
CA ALA A 22 6.37 26.88 2.80
C ALA A 22 6.68 27.12 1.32
N PRO A 23 7.38 26.21 0.64
CA PRO A 23 7.59 26.33 -0.79
C PRO A 23 6.25 26.46 -1.50
N LYS A 24 6.12 27.50 -2.33
CA LYS A 24 4.94 27.78 -3.12
C LYS A 24 4.73 26.58 -4.06
N ALA A 25 3.54 26.01 -4.06
CA ALA A 25 3.18 24.95 -5.02
C ALA A 25 3.60 25.41 -6.44
N PRO A 26 4.25 24.56 -7.23
CA PRO A 26 4.60 24.91 -8.59
C PRO A 26 3.31 25.17 -9.37
N ALA A 27 3.39 26.12 -10.32
CA ALA A 27 2.27 26.47 -11.19
C ALA A 27 1.76 25.23 -11.91
N LYS A 28 0.43 25.17 -12.12
CA LYS A 28 -0.22 24.11 -12.90
C LYS A 28 0.55 23.89 -14.19
N HIS A 29 1.12 22.71 -14.36
CA HIS A 29 1.73 22.30 -15.61
C HIS A 29 0.66 21.62 -16.45
N ASP A 30 0.26 22.29 -17.52
CA ASP A 30 -0.37 21.65 -18.67
C ASP A 30 0.71 20.82 -19.37
N ALA A 31 0.97 19.61 -18.88
CA ALA A 31 1.85 18.68 -19.56
C ALA A 31 1.05 18.00 -20.68
N PRO A 32 1.60 17.91 -21.90
CA PRO A 32 0.94 17.14 -22.95
C PRO A 32 0.81 15.67 -22.52
N PRO A 33 -0.20 14.93 -23.02
CA PRO A 33 -0.38 13.53 -22.68
C PRO A 33 0.90 12.75 -23.04
N VAL A 34 1.58 12.26 -22.05
CA VAL A 34 2.76 11.41 -22.23
C VAL A 34 2.27 10.07 -22.72
N SER A 35 2.51 9.77 -23.99
CA SER A 35 2.36 8.43 -24.50
C SER A 35 3.50 7.58 -23.94
N ILE A 36 3.30 7.00 -22.74
CA ILE A 36 4.14 5.90 -22.29
C ILE A 36 3.87 4.77 -23.28
N PRO A 37 4.88 4.14 -23.87
CA PRO A 37 4.65 2.91 -24.57
C PRO A 37 3.96 1.97 -23.58
N LEU A 38 2.68 1.71 -23.76
CA LEU A 38 1.97 0.68 -23.04
C LEU A 38 2.78 -0.59 -23.24
N ALA A 39 3.56 -0.91 -22.22
CA ALA A 39 4.49 -1.99 -22.28
C ALA A 39 3.71 -3.27 -22.46
N GLY A 40 3.91 -3.85 -23.57
CA GLY A 40 3.73 -5.26 -23.57
C GLY A 40 2.58 -5.74 -24.41
N THR A 41 2.97 -6.58 -25.33
CA THR A 41 2.12 -7.52 -26.02
C THR A 41 1.15 -8.19 -25.02
N VAL A 42 0.05 -8.66 -25.55
CA VAL A 42 -0.94 -9.50 -24.91
C VAL A 42 -0.32 -10.60 -24.02
N GLU A 43 0.84 -11.15 -24.38
CA GLU A 43 1.60 -12.12 -23.58
C GLU A 43 2.08 -11.55 -22.25
N ASN A 44 2.49 -10.28 -22.20
CA ASN A 44 2.88 -9.61 -20.96
C ASN A 44 1.66 -9.35 -20.06
N ALA A 45 0.49 -9.03 -20.64
CA ALA A 45 -0.74 -8.91 -19.88
C ALA A 45 -1.12 -10.23 -19.19
N ILE A 46 -1.06 -11.35 -19.91
CA ILE A 46 -1.31 -12.68 -19.31
C ILE A 46 -0.24 -13.04 -18.27
N ALA A 47 1.02 -12.67 -18.50
CA ALA A 47 2.08 -12.90 -17.51
C ALA A 47 1.83 -12.15 -16.19
N SER A 48 1.29 -10.92 -16.25
CA SER A 48 0.93 -10.13 -15.06
C SER A 48 -0.23 -10.71 -14.25
N LEU A 49 -1.04 -11.60 -14.83
CA LEU A 49 -2.14 -12.25 -14.13
C LEU A 49 -1.72 -13.48 -13.34
N ARG A 50 -0.48 -13.95 -13.50
CA ARG A 50 0.00 -15.07 -12.69
C ARG A 50 0.31 -14.57 -11.30
N LEU A 51 -0.30 -15.21 -10.28
CA LEU A 51 0.11 -14.99 -8.91
C LEU A 51 1.63 -15.18 -8.79
N PRO A 52 2.35 -14.20 -8.28
CA PRO A 52 3.75 -14.38 -7.95
C PRO A 52 3.91 -15.42 -6.84
N ALA A 53 5.14 -15.71 -6.46
CA ALA A 53 5.39 -16.56 -5.30
C ALA A 53 4.62 -16.04 -4.08
N ALA A 54 3.85 -16.92 -3.44
CA ALA A 54 2.93 -16.53 -2.36
C ALA A 54 3.62 -16.09 -1.06
N GLY A 55 4.95 -16.07 -1.01
CA GLY A 55 5.68 -15.78 0.21
C GLY A 55 5.44 -16.86 1.27
N TRP A 56 5.04 -16.44 2.45
CA TRP A 56 4.62 -17.35 3.53
C TRP A 56 3.14 -17.67 3.53
N ALA A 57 2.33 -16.96 2.73
CA ALA A 57 0.91 -17.23 2.62
C ALA A 57 0.66 -18.57 1.90
N LYS A 58 -0.10 -19.46 2.54
CA LYS A 58 -0.40 -20.81 2.03
C LYS A 58 -1.89 -20.90 1.73
N THR A 59 -2.35 -20.21 0.69
CA THR A 59 -3.77 -20.16 0.39
C THR A 59 -4.06 -20.42 -1.09
N ALA A 60 -5.20 -21.02 -1.32
CA ALA A 60 -5.83 -21.15 -2.63
C ALA A 60 -7.01 -20.16 -2.79
N GLY A 61 -7.25 -19.30 -1.79
CA GLY A 61 -8.39 -18.40 -1.77
C GLY A 61 -9.70 -19.14 -1.90
N GLY A 62 -10.53 -18.69 -2.83
CA GLY A 62 -11.84 -19.29 -3.13
C GLY A 62 -11.84 -20.39 -4.18
N ARG A 63 -10.68 -20.92 -4.57
CA ARG A 63 -10.56 -21.94 -5.63
C ARG A 63 -11.45 -23.15 -5.39
N GLY A 64 -12.14 -23.61 -6.45
CA GLY A 64 -13.11 -24.72 -6.38
C GLY A 64 -14.45 -24.35 -5.72
N GLY A 65 -14.59 -23.11 -5.25
CA GLY A 65 -15.82 -22.61 -4.67
C GLY A 65 -16.82 -22.06 -5.67
N ARG A 66 -17.88 -21.44 -5.17
CA ARG A 66 -18.94 -20.84 -6.00
C ARG A 66 -18.44 -19.59 -6.71
N ILE A 67 -18.86 -19.38 -7.95
CA ILE A 67 -18.70 -18.11 -8.66
C ILE A 67 -19.81 -17.16 -8.21
N ILE A 68 -19.43 -16.03 -7.58
CA ILE A 68 -20.36 -14.98 -7.18
C ILE A 68 -20.14 -13.77 -8.09
N ARG A 69 -21.21 -13.33 -8.75
CA ARG A 69 -21.16 -12.26 -9.75
C ARG A 69 -21.52 -10.93 -9.13
N VAL A 70 -20.65 -9.94 -9.28
CA VAL A 70 -20.94 -8.53 -8.97
C VAL A 70 -21.50 -7.90 -10.23
N THR A 71 -22.76 -7.48 -10.15
CA THR A 71 -23.53 -6.98 -11.30
C THR A 71 -23.93 -5.52 -11.19
N THR A 72 -23.55 -4.85 -10.06
CA THR A 72 -23.82 -3.43 -9.82
C THR A 72 -22.66 -2.76 -9.08
N LEU A 73 -22.46 -1.47 -9.31
CA LEU A 73 -21.52 -0.61 -8.59
C LEU A 73 -22.10 -0.05 -7.27
N ALA A 74 -23.31 -0.43 -6.89
CA ALA A 74 -23.89 -0.04 -5.62
C ALA A 74 -23.03 -0.51 -4.44
N ALA A 75 -22.86 0.33 -3.41
CA ALA A 75 -22.08 -0.02 -2.22
C ALA A 75 -22.63 -1.21 -1.43
N SER A 76 -23.92 -1.52 -1.59
CA SER A 76 -24.62 -2.62 -0.89
C SER A 76 -25.91 -3.01 -1.63
N GLY A 77 -26.51 -4.13 -1.20
CA GLY A 77 -27.73 -4.67 -1.79
C GLY A 77 -27.46 -5.80 -2.78
N PRO A 78 -28.51 -6.33 -3.42
CA PRO A 78 -28.38 -7.45 -4.34
C PRO A 78 -27.42 -7.19 -5.50
N GLY A 79 -26.54 -8.15 -5.78
CA GLY A 79 -25.55 -8.06 -6.85
C GLY A 79 -24.34 -7.17 -6.53
N SER A 80 -24.25 -6.59 -5.33
CA SER A 80 -23.11 -5.73 -4.92
C SER A 80 -21.89 -6.54 -4.49
N LEU A 81 -20.72 -5.91 -4.51
CA LEU A 81 -19.51 -6.49 -3.93
C LEU A 81 -19.70 -6.85 -2.44
N LYS A 82 -20.39 -6.01 -1.67
CA LYS A 82 -20.64 -6.27 -0.25
C LYS A 82 -21.39 -7.59 -0.05
N GLU A 83 -22.46 -7.83 -0.78
CA GLU A 83 -23.21 -9.09 -0.71
C GLU A 83 -22.31 -10.30 -1.05
N ALA A 84 -21.48 -10.17 -2.08
CA ALA A 84 -20.52 -11.21 -2.46
C ALA A 84 -19.51 -11.53 -1.36
N LEU A 85 -19.01 -10.50 -0.63
CA LEU A 85 -18.08 -10.67 0.48
C LEU A 85 -18.75 -11.32 1.72
N GLU A 86 -20.02 -11.03 1.97
CA GLU A 86 -20.81 -11.59 3.08
C GLU A 86 -21.31 -13.04 2.80
N THR A 87 -21.15 -13.52 1.57
CA THR A 87 -21.50 -14.88 1.19
C THR A 87 -20.58 -15.88 1.89
N LYS A 88 -21.15 -16.92 2.51
CA LYS A 88 -20.39 -17.96 3.25
C LYS A 88 -19.84 -19.06 2.35
N GLY A 89 -18.75 -19.66 2.79
CA GLY A 89 -18.06 -20.78 2.15
C GLY A 89 -17.13 -20.35 1.00
N PRO A 90 -16.39 -21.32 0.42
CA PRO A 90 -15.42 -21.05 -0.64
C PRO A 90 -16.09 -20.38 -1.86
N ARG A 91 -15.49 -19.26 -2.32
CA ARG A 91 -16.07 -18.48 -3.41
C ARG A 91 -15.05 -17.64 -4.16
N ILE A 92 -15.30 -17.48 -5.45
CA ILE A 92 -14.58 -16.56 -6.33
C ILE A 92 -15.56 -15.45 -6.72
N VAL A 93 -15.22 -14.23 -6.36
CA VAL A 93 -16.00 -13.05 -6.74
C VAL A 93 -15.49 -12.55 -8.08
N VAL A 94 -16.37 -12.51 -9.06
CA VAL A 94 -16.13 -12.02 -10.43
C VAL A 94 -17.00 -10.81 -10.71
N PHE A 95 -16.56 -9.95 -11.62
CA PHE A 95 -17.25 -8.70 -11.92
C PHE A 95 -17.80 -8.69 -13.34
N GLU A 96 -19.09 -8.43 -13.45
CA GLU A 96 -19.78 -8.16 -14.72
C GLU A 96 -19.94 -6.66 -14.99
N VAL A 97 -19.43 -5.84 -14.07
CA VAL A 97 -19.41 -4.36 -14.14
C VAL A 97 -17.98 -3.84 -13.98
N GLY A 98 -17.69 -2.71 -14.60
CA GLY A 98 -16.49 -1.91 -14.37
C GLY A 98 -16.86 -0.48 -14.02
N GLY A 99 -16.07 0.16 -13.13
CA GLY A 99 -16.29 1.51 -12.68
C GLY A 99 -15.99 1.71 -11.19
N GLN A 100 -16.59 2.74 -10.61
CA GLN A 100 -16.34 3.16 -9.23
C GLN A 100 -17.45 2.68 -8.29
N ILE A 101 -17.07 2.00 -7.21
CA ILE A 101 -17.95 1.67 -6.08
C ILE A 101 -17.69 2.70 -4.99
N ASP A 102 -18.66 3.56 -4.76
CA ASP A 102 -18.58 4.60 -3.73
C ASP A 102 -18.99 4.06 -2.37
N LEU A 103 -18.03 3.97 -1.47
CA LEU A 103 -18.25 3.43 -0.12
C LEU A 103 -18.92 4.44 0.83
N GLY A 104 -19.07 5.69 0.43
CA GLY A 104 -19.52 6.75 1.34
C GLY A 104 -18.54 6.90 2.51
N GLU A 105 -19.01 6.61 3.73
CA GLU A 105 -18.16 6.59 4.94
C GLU A 105 -17.91 5.18 5.47
N SER A 106 -18.29 4.15 4.72
CA SER A 106 -18.27 2.76 5.17
C SER A 106 -16.91 2.10 4.96
N THR A 107 -16.71 1.00 5.66
CA THR A 107 -15.60 0.05 5.44
C THR A 107 -16.13 -1.16 4.70
N MET A 108 -15.45 -1.58 3.65
CA MET A 108 -15.69 -2.88 3.03
C MET A 108 -15.00 -3.95 3.87
N ASN A 109 -15.76 -4.88 4.46
CA ASN A 109 -15.24 -5.90 5.37
C ASN A 109 -15.26 -7.30 4.74
N VAL A 110 -14.15 -8.02 4.83
CA VAL A 110 -14.02 -9.44 4.52
C VAL A 110 -13.95 -10.21 5.83
N ARG A 111 -15.01 -10.94 6.18
CA ARG A 111 -15.12 -11.72 7.42
C ARG A 111 -15.26 -13.21 7.18
N GLU A 112 -15.65 -13.61 5.99
CA GLU A 112 -15.85 -15.02 5.61
C GLU A 112 -14.60 -15.52 4.86
N PRO A 113 -13.99 -16.63 5.26
CA PRO A 113 -12.75 -17.15 4.67
C PRO A 113 -12.97 -17.82 3.30
N TYR A 114 -11.87 -18.29 2.72
CA TYR A 114 -11.82 -18.98 1.43
C TYR A 114 -12.38 -18.13 0.28
N LEU A 115 -11.80 -16.95 0.11
CA LEU A 115 -12.24 -15.95 -0.85
C LEU A 115 -11.18 -15.64 -1.89
N THR A 116 -11.56 -15.54 -3.15
CA THR A 116 -10.80 -14.83 -4.19
C THR A 116 -11.64 -13.67 -4.73
N ILE A 117 -11.12 -12.44 -4.67
CA ILE A 117 -11.65 -11.27 -5.38
C ILE A 117 -10.85 -11.16 -6.68
N ALA A 118 -11.48 -11.51 -7.81
CA ALA A 118 -10.84 -11.55 -9.12
C ALA A 118 -11.17 -10.27 -9.93
N GLY A 119 -10.55 -9.14 -9.56
CA GLY A 119 -10.79 -7.85 -10.21
C GLY A 119 -10.44 -7.79 -11.70
N GLN A 120 -9.54 -8.69 -12.16
CA GLN A 120 -9.20 -8.84 -13.58
C GLN A 120 -10.38 -9.25 -14.47
N THR A 121 -11.44 -9.80 -13.88
CA THR A 121 -12.65 -10.19 -14.63
C THR A 121 -13.53 -8.99 -14.99
N ALA A 122 -13.39 -7.87 -14.32
CA ALA A 122 -14.13 -6.66 -14.62
C ALA A 122 -13.82 -6.15 -16.05
N PRO A 123 -14.81 -5.66 -16.79
CA PRO A 123 -14.53 -4.91 -18.01
C PRO A 123 -13.75 -3.63 -17.69
N SER A 124 -13.07 -3.03 -18.69
CA SER A 124 -12.45 -1.71 -18.53
C SER A 124 -13.49 -0.70 -18.03
N PRO A 125 -13.14 0.20 -17.09
CA PRO A 125 -11.80 0.49 -16.55
C PRO A 125 -11.38 -0.40 -15.38
N GLY A 126 -12.08 -1.47 -15.04
CA GLY A 126 -11.88 -2.29 -13.85
C GLY A 126 -12.68 -1.79 -12.65
N ILE A 127 -12.34 -2.22 -11.45
CA ILE A 127 -13.03 -1.84 -10.21
C ILE A 127 -12.18 -0.89 -9.38
N THR A 128 -12.77 0.24 -8.98
CA THR A 128 -12.18 1.18 -8.04
C THR A 128 -13.12 1.39 -6.85
N LEU A 129 -12.67 1.10 -5.64
CA LEU A 129 -13.35 1.47 -4.42
C LEU A 129 -12.94 2.91 -4.08
N ILE A 130 -13.90 3.81 -3.99
CA ILE A 130 -13.63 5.23 -3.73
C ILE A 130 -14.30 5.69 -2.43
N ARG A 131 -13.73 6.75 -1.85
CA ARG A 131 -14.16 7.32 -0.57
C ARG A 131 -14.16 6.25 0.56
N GLY A 132 -14.83 6.47 1.65
CA GLY A 132 -14.95 5.50 2.74
C GLY A 132 -13.64 5.15 3.45
N LYS A 133 -13.64 4.03 4.17
CA LYS A 133 -12.54 3.60 5.04
C LYS A 133 -11.84 2.33 4.53
N GLY A 134 -11.84 2.15 3.21
CA GLY A 134 -11.11 1.09 2.51
C GLY A 134 -11.60 -0.34 2.74
N LEU A 135 -10.71 -1.31 2.52
CA LEU A 135 -10.96 -2.74 2.60
C LEU A 135 -10.28 -3.33 3.83
N ALA A 136 -11.05 -3.96 4.73
CA ALA A 136 -10.56 -4.62 5.94
C ALA A 136 -10.73 -6.13 5.85
N ILE A 137 -9.62 -6.88 5.93
CA ILE A 137 -9.60 -8.35 5.92
C ILE A 137 -9.44 -8.83 7.36
N ARG A 138 -10.45 -9.55 7.87
CA ARG A 138 -10.57 -9.99 9.26
C ARG A 138 -10.72 -11.51 9.36
N THR A 139 -10.20 -12.23 8.40
CA THR A 139 -10.32 -13.67 8.27
C THR A 139 -9.11 -14.24 7.52
N HIS A 140 -9.15 -15.48 7.15
CA HIS A 140 -8.03 -16.20 6.54
C HIS A 140 -8.36 -16.74 5.15
N ASP A 141 -7.33 -17.19 4.43
CA ASP A 141 -7.46 -17.77 3.08
C ASP A 141 -8.15 -16.81 2.11
N VAL A 142 -7.55 -15.62 1.95
CA VAL A 142 -8.08 -14.55 1.09
C VAL A 142 -7.06 -14.16 0.03
N ILE A 143 -7.50 -14.09 -1.21
CA ILE A 143 -6.74 -13.52 -2.34
C ILE A 143 -7.52 -12.33 -2.88
N VAL A 144 -6.87 -11.17 -2.97
CA VAL A 144 -7.40 -9.94 -3.58
C VAL A 144 -6.52 -9.57 -4.75
N GLN A 145 -7.11 -9.47 -5.94
CA GLN A 145 -6.37 -9.16 -7.15
C GLN A 145 -7.05 -8.07 -7.98
N HIS A 146 -6.22 -7.23 -8.60
CA HIS A 146 -6.59 -6.34 -9.69
C HIS A 146 -7.72 -5.37 -9.36
N ILE A 147 -7.75 -4.81 -8.13
CA ILE A 147 -8.66 -3.75 -7.74
C ILE A 147 -7.91 -2.49 -7.32
N ARG A 148 -8.56 -1.35 -7.43
CA ARG A 148 -8.08 -0.07 -6.92
C ARG A 148 -8.83 0.29 -5.64
N VAL A 149 -8.12 0.88 -4.67
CA VAL A 149 -8.72 1.41 -3.43
C VAL A 149 -8.19 2.82 -3.23
N ARG A 150 -9.06 3.82 -3.35
CA ARG A 150 -8.76 5.25 -3.33
C ARG A 150 -9.70 5.95 -2.36
N THR A 151 -9.30 5.97 -1.09
CA THR A 151 -10.19 6.42 -0.01
C THR A 151 -10.33 7.93 0.06
N GLY A 152 -9.27 8.68 -0.13
CA GLY A 152 -9.27 10.13 -0.14
C GLY A 152 -9.64 10.79 1.20
N ASP A 153 -9.62 12.11 1.21
CA ASP A 153 -10.15 12.91 2.32
C ASP A 153 -11.69 13.04 2.26
N SER A 154 -12.29 12.65 1.14
CA SER A 154 -13.75 12.67 0.91
C SER A 154 -14.39 14.05 1.12
N GLY A 155 -13.62 15.13 0.96
CA GLY A 155 -14.07 16.50 1.20
C GLY A 155 -14.15 16.90 2.68
N HIS A 156 -13.64 16.08 3.59
CA HIS A 156 -13.56 16.43 4.99
C HIS A 156 -12.51 17.53 5.23
N PRO A 157 -12.77 18.50 6.12
CA PRO A 157 -11.82 19.55 6.42
C PRO A 157 -10.50 19.01 6.98
N LYS A 158 -9.40 19.75 6.75
CA LYS A 158 -8.10 19.45 7.34
C LYS A 158 -8.22 19.31 8.86
N ALA A 159 -7.56 18.30 9.42
CA ALA A 159 -7.54 17.98 10.85
C ALA A 159 -8.91 17.73 11.50
N SER A 160 -9.94 17.43 10.71
CA SER A 160 -11.31 17.16 11.21
C SER A 160 -11.43 15.85 11.99
N GLY A 161 -10.43 14.96 11.90
CA GLY A 161 -10.45 13.62 12.50
C GLY A 161 -10.95 12.53 11.57
N TRP A 162 -11.30 12.84 10.32
CA TRP A 162 -11.59 11.83 9.32
C TRP A 162 -10.31 11.05 8.99
N SER A 163 -10.35 9.74 9.24
CA SER A 163 -9.20 8.85 9.13
C SER A 163 -9.56 7.63 8.31
N THR A 164 -8.79 7.38 7.26
CA THR A 164 -9.02 6.28 6.31
C THR A 164 -7.79 5.41 6.19
N ASP A 165 -8.00 4.11 5.99
CA ASP A 165 -6.97 3.16 5.56
C ASP A 165 -7.31 2.68 4.14
N GLY A 166 -6.31 2.28 3.36
CA GLY A 166 -6.55 1.67 2.06
C GLY A 166 -6.95 0.19 2.21
N VAL A 167 -5.96 -0.73 2.23
CA VAL A 167 -6.19 -2.15 2.51
C VAL A 167 -5.48 -2.55 3.80
N ARG A 168 -6.19 -3.23 4.69
CA ARG A 168 -5.61 -3.69 5.95
C ARG A 168 -6.05 -5.11 6.31
N THR A 169 -5.14 -5.86 6.93
CA THR A 169 -5.46 -7.08 7.66
C THR A 169 -5.48 -6.80 9.15
N GLU A 170 -6.44 -7.38 9.87
CA GLU A 170 -6.62 -7.19 11.31
C GLU A 170 -7.34 -8.41 11.93
N ASP A 171 -7.54 -8.40 13.25
CA ASP A 171 -8.26 -9.46 13.98
C ASP A 171 -7.67 -10.87 13.80
N GLY A 172 -6.33 -10.98 13.65
CA GLY A 172 -5.66 -12.26 13.47
C GLY A 172 -5.82 -12.86 12.07
N ALA A 173 -6.02 -12.06 11.06
CA ALA A 173 -6.07 -12.53 9.66
C ALA A 173 -4.77 -13.20 9.25
N TYR A 174 -4.84 -14.28 8.46
CA TYR A 174 -3.67 -14.99 7.99
C TYR A 174 -3.89 -15.66 6.64
N ASP A 175 -2.79 -16.04 5.98
CA ASP A 175 -2.83 -16.61 4.63
C ASP A 175 -3.59 -15.69 3.67
N VAL A 176 -3.10 -14.44 3.56
CA VAL A 176 -3.69 -13.39 2.74
C VAL A 176 -2.70 -12.95 1.66
N ILE A 177 -3.17 -12.83 0.44
CA ILE A 177 -2.42 -12.30 -0.70
C ILE A 177 -3.18 -11.11 -1.27
N ILE A 178 -2.50 -9.95 -1.36
CA ILE A 178 -2.95 -8.75 -2.08
C ILE A 178 -1.98 -8.58 -3.25
N ASP A 179 -2.46 -8.80 -4.46
CA ASP A 179 -1.63 -8.84 -5.65
C ASP A 179 -2.17 -7.93 -6.74
N HIS A 180 -1.28 -7.20 -7.41
CA HIS A 180 -1.66 -6.27 -8.48
C HIS A 180 -2.84 -5.37 -8.06
N CYS A 181 -2.72 -4.68 -6.93
CA CYS A 181 -3.68 -3.67 -6.51
C CYS A 181 -3.09 -2.26 -6.63
N SER A 182 -3.93 -1.25 -6.72
CA SER A 182 -3.50 0.15 -6.68
C SER A 182 -4.16 0.85 -5.50
N LEU A 183 -3.34 1.22 -4.50
CA LEU A 183 -3.79 1.75 -3.23
C LEU A 183 -3.30 3.19 -3.07
N TYR A 184 -4.23 4.16 -2.90
CA TYR A 184 -3.93 5.58 -2.89
C TYR A 184 -4.71 6.35 -1.83
N TRP A 185 -4.17 7.52 -1.48
CA TRP A 185 -4.85 8.67 -0.85
C TRP A 185 -5.48 8.39 0.51
N ALA A 186 -4.99 7.37 1.21
CA ALA A 186 -5.43 7.20 2.58
C ALA A 186 -4.92 8.33 3.47
N THR A 187 -5.76 8.77 4.42
CA THR A 187 -5.40 9.84 5.36
C THR A 187 -4.69 9.31 6.60
N ASN A 188 -4.69 7.97 6.83
CA ASN A 188 -3.98 7.35 7.94
C ASN A 188 -2.84 6.44 7.44
N LYS A 189 -3.13 5.33 6.76
CA LYS A 189 -2.14 4.45 6.15
C LYS A 189 -2.73 3.73 4.95
N ILE A 190 -1.96 3.59 3.90
CA ILE A 190 -2.44 3.00 2.65
C ILE A 190 -2.56 1.49 2.77
N ALA A 191 -1.54 0.83 3.36
CA ALA A 191 -1.53 -0.60 3.59
C ALA A 191 -1.20 -0.92 5.05
N ALA A 192 -1.78 -2.01 5.60
CA ALA A 192 -1.43 -2.44 6.94
C ALA A 192 -1.57 -3.94 7.14
N VAL A 193 -0.61 -4.50 7.88
CA VAL A 193 -0.69 -5.82 8.50
C VAL A 193 -0.70 -5.61 10.00
N SER A 194 -1.85 -5.85 10.66
CA SER A 194 -2.08 -5.41 12.04
C SER A 194 -2.96 -6.40 12.81
N GLY A 195 -3.17 -6.12 14.08
CA GLY A 195 -4.03 -6.92 14.96
C GLY A 195 -3.70 -6.71 16.42
N SER A 196 -4.13 -7.64 17.26
CA SER A 196 -3.83 -7.63 18.68
C SER A 196 -2.35 -7.93 18.92
N ARG A 197 -1.63 -7.00 19.58
CA ARG A 197 -0.18 -7.13 19.79
C ARG A 197 0.21 -8.19 20.83
N PHE A 198 -0.58 -8.32 21.90
CA PHE A 198 -0.21 -9.07 23.11
C PHE A 198 -1.37 -9.96 23.61
N LYS A 199 -2.14 -10.55 22.71
CA LYS A 199 -3.21 -11.48 23.09
C LYS A 199 -2.60 -12.85 23.35
N GLY A 200 -2.74 -13.35 24.57
CA GLY A 200 -2.15 -14.60 25.03
C GLY A 200 -1.04 -14.38 26.06
N LYS A 201 -0.29 -15.45 26.39
CA LYS A 201 0.69 -15.45 27.47
C LYS A 201 2.15 -15.44 26.99
N THR A 202 2.38 -15.89 25.77
CA THR A 202 3.72 -16.07 25.21
C THR A 202 3.89 -15.26 23.93
N PRO A 203 5.13 -14.96 23.50
CA PRO A 203 5.38 -14.34 22.21
C PRO A 203 4.77 -15.13 21.04
N ASP A 204 4.72 -16.43 21.09
CA ASP A 204 4.08 -17.25 20.06
C ASP A 204 2.56 -17.07 20.03
N ASP A 205 1.91 -16.93 21.21
CA ASP A 205 0.49 -16.58 21.28
C ASP A 205 0.24 -15.20 20.63
N TRP A 206 1.12 -14.23 20.89
CA TRP A 206 0.99 -12.88 20.31
C TRP A 206 1.08 -12.92 18.79
N ARG A 207 2.09 -13.65 18.24
CA ARG A 207 2.29 -13.82 16.81
C ARG A 207 1.12 -14.55 16.12
N ASN A 208 0.56 -15.54 16.79
CA ASN A 208 -0.59 -16.30 16.27
C ASN A 208 -1.92 -15.56 16.37
N SER A 209 -2.03 -14.55 17.23
CA SER A 209 -3.27 -13.77 17.41
C SER A 209 -3.27 -12.43 16.68
N THR A 210 -2.15 -11.99 16.14
CA THR A 210 -2.10 -10.87 15.21
C THR A 210 -2.12 -11.37 13.74
N SER A 211 -2.19 -10.48 12.77
CA SER A 211 -2.12 -10.90 11.37
C SER A 211 -0.76 -11.49 11.04
N HIS A 212 -0.75 -12.59 10.28
CA HIS A 212 0.49 -13.28 9.90
C HIS A 212 0.36 -14.00 8.56
N ARG A 213 1.49 -14.30 7.92
CA ARG A 213 1.56 -14.88 6.57
C ARG A 213 0.73 -14.07 5.57
N VAL A 214 1.13 -12.80 5.40
CA VAL A 214 0.50 -11.84 4.50
C VAL A 214 1.50 -11.42 3.42
N THR A 215 1.08 -11.45 2.18
CA THR A 215 1.86 -11.00 1.03
C THR A 215 1.17 -9.83 0.34
N PHE A 216 1.90 -8.74 0.13
CA PHE A 216 1.61 -7.74 -0.90
C PHE A 216 2.57 -7.97 -2.05
N SER A 217 2.07 -7.92 -3.27
CA SER A 217 2.91 -8.11 -4.45
C SER A 217 2.41 -7.30 -5.64
N ASN A 218 3.35 -6.77 -6.43
CA ASN A 218 3.07 -5.96 -7.62
C ASN A 218 2.04 -4.84 -7.37
N THR A 219 1.98 -4.33 -6.14
CA THR A 219 0.95 -3.39 -5.66
C THR A 219 1.51 -1.98 -5.60
N ILE A 220 0.75 -1.00 -6.04
CA ILE A 220 1.03 0.42 -5.83
C ILE A 220 0.55 0.80 -4.43
N VAL A 221 1.43 1.39 -3.64
CA VAL A 221 1.17 2.02 -2.34
C VAL A 221 1.66 3.45 -2.44
N ALA A 222 0.78 4.41 -2.72
CA ALA A 222 1.26 5.73 -3.10
C ALA A 222 0.36 6.89 -2.69
N GLU A 223 0.99 8.06 -2.55
CA GLU A 223 0.30 9.35 -2.34
C GLU A 223 -0.61 9.33 -1.11
N ALA A 224 -0.14 8.76 0.01
CA ALA A 224 -0.83 8.96 1.29
C ALA A 224 -0.91 10.45 1.59
N LEU A 225 -2.12 10.95 1.92
CA LEU A 225 -2.38 12.38 2.06
C LEU A 225 -1.70 12.94 3.31
N SER A 226 -0.87 13.98 3.15
CA SER A 226 -0.03 14.51 4.21
C SER A 226 -0.80 15.39 5.18
N ARG A 227 -1.09 16.63 4.81
CA ARG A 227 -1.81 17.61 5.65
C ARG A 227 -3.29 17.61 5.33
N SER A 228 -3.93 16.48 5.56
CA SER A 228 -5.30 16.20 5.18
C SER A 228 -6.28 16.23 6.37
N SER A 229 -7.34 15.48 6.28
CA SER A 229 -8.40 15.41 7.29
C SER A 229 -8.01 14.67 8.58
N HIS A 230 -6.88 13.94 8.61
CA HIS A 230 -6.45 13.25 9.82
C HIS A 230 -6.13 14.24 10.96
N TRP A 231 -6.47 13.89 12.21
CA TRP A 231 -6.28 14.77 13.38
C TRP A 231 -4.80 15.10 13.69
N LYS A 232 -3.85 14.22 13.29
CA LYS A 232 -2.43 14.52 13.29
C LYS A 232 -2.12 15.24 11.98
N ILE A 233 -1.83 16.50 12.04
CA ILE A 233 -1.74 17.41 10.90
C ILE A 233 -0.90 16.81 9.75
N GLU A 234 0.29 16.27 10.03
CA GLU A 234 1.17 15.68 9.04
C GLU A 234 1.15 14.15 9.17
N HIS A 235 0.45 13.47 8.29
CA HIS A 235 0.19 12.03 8.45
C HIS A 235 0.07 11.26 7.13
N SER A 236 0.99 11.47 6.21
CA SER A 236 1.12 10.66 4.98
C SER A 236 1.88 9.37 5.30
N LYS A 237 1.19 8.22 5.28
CA LYS A 237 1.75 6.95 5.73
C LYS A 237 1.50 5.84 4.69
N GLY A 238 2.56 5.28 4.13
CA GLY A 238 2.49 4.15 3.20
C GLY A 238 2.02 2.86 3.89
N ALA A 239 2.93 1.94 4.23
CA ALA A 239 2.60 0.64 4.81
C ALA A 239 3.04 0.49 6.27
N LEU A 240 2.13 -0.04 7.11
CA LEU A 240 2.40 -0.40 8.50
C LEU A 240 2.40 -1.91 8.68
N ILE A 241 3.54 -2.47 9.06
CA ILE A 241 3.68 -3.85 9.50
C ILE A 241 3.81 -3.81 11.02
N HIS A 242 2.70 -4.13 11.71
CA HIS A 242 2.56 -3.86 13.15
C HIS A 242 3.33 -4.84 14.03
N ASP A 243 3.46 -4.51 15.34
CA ASP A 243 4.20 -5.32 16.31
C ASP A 243 3.80 -6.80 16.28
N ASN A 244 4.79 -7.69 16.40
CA ASN A 244 4.66 -9.15 16.43
C ASN A 244 4.06 -9.82 15.19
N THR A 245 3.75 -9.08 14.12
CA THR A 245 3.32 -9.72 12.86
C THR A 245 4.48 -10.54 12.27
N THR A 246 4.16 -11.70 11.69
CA THR A 246 5.16 -12.63 11.16
C THR A 246 4.80 -13.16 9.79
N GLY A 247 5.84 -13.50 9.01
CA GLY A 247 5.66 -14.01 7.67
C GLY A 247 5.06 -12.98 6.72
N VAL A 248 5.49 -11.71 6.82
CA VAL A 248 5.04 -10.64 5.94
C VAL A 248 6.02 -10.46 4.79
N LEU A 249 5.52 -10.50 3.57
CA LEU A 249 6.29 -10.27 2.35
C LEU A 249 5.72 -9.06 1.60
N LEU A 250 6.61 -8.10 1.29
CA LEU A 250 6.39 -7.06 0.30
C LEU A 250 7.26 -7.40 -0.91
N TYR A 251 6.66 -7.50 -2.10
CA TYR A 251 7.35 -8.10 -3.25
C TYR A 251 7.01 -7.42 -4.56
N ARG A 252 8.00 -6.75 -5.14
CA ARG A 252 7.83 -5.99 -6.39
C ARG A 252 6.78 -4.90 -6.31
N ASP A 253 6.59 -4.33 -5.13
CA ASP A 253 5.67 -3.23 -4.90
C ASP A 253 6.30 -1.89 -5.30
N LEU A 254 5.46 -0.91 -5.59
CA LEU A 254 5.84 0.48 -5.76
C LEU A 254 5.34 1.30 -4.58
N PHE A 255 6.27 1.85 -3.80
CA PHE A 255 5.99 2.89 -2.81
C PHE A 255 6.35 4.24 -3.41
N ALA A 256 5.43 5.19 -3.45
CA ALA A 256 5.72 6.49 -4.04
C ALA A 256 5.00 7.65 -3.35
N HIS A 257 5.74 8.75 -3.09
CA HIS A 257 5.20 10.00 -2.54
C HIS A 257 4.51 9.84 -1.17
N ASP A 258 5.02 8.96 -0.32
CA ASP A 258 4.58 8.82 1.06
C ASP A 258 5.55 9.54 2.00
N TYR A 259 5.03 10.30 2.97
CA TYR A 259 5.88 11.04 3.90
C TYR A 259 6.75 10.12 4.76
N GLU A 260 6.21 8.98 5.17
CA GLU A 260 6.96 7.90 5.82
C GLU A 260 6.25 6.54 5.67
N ARG A 261 6.88 5.48 6.15
CA ARG A 261 6.38 4.10 6.12
C ARG A 261 6.35 3.48 4.72
N SER A 262 7.50 3.53 4.07
CA SER A 262 7.67 2.88 2.77
C SER A 262 8.62 1.65 2.85
N PRO A 263 8.36 0.60 3.70
CA PRO A 263 7.37 0.46 4.79
C PRO A 263 7.91 0.78 6.20
N LEU A 264 7.04 0.76 7.24
CA LEU A 264 7.42 0.66 8.65
C LEU A 264 7.22 -0.77 9.15
N PHE A 265 8.27 -1.36 9.69
CA PHE A 265 8.24 -2.59 10.49
C PHE A 265 8.32 -2.23 11.98
N LYS A 266 7.38 -2.72 12.78
CA LYS A 266 7.35 -2.46 14.23
C LYS A 266 7.99 -3.58 15.05
N GLY A 267 7.99 -3.43 16.37
CA GLY A 267 8.68 -4.30 17.31
C GLY A 267 8.35 -5.78 17.16
N GLY A 268 9.37 -6.65 17.14
CA GLY A 268 9.22 -8.10 17.07
C GLY A 268 8.66 -8.64 15.75
N VAL A 269 8.55 -7.82 14.71
CA VAL A 269 8.06 -8.23 13.38
C VAL A 269 9.05 -9.18 12.70
N HIS A 270 8.51 -10.16 11.93
CA HIS A 270 9.31 -11.01 11.04
C HIS A 270 8.81 -10.85 9.60
N GLY A 271 9.63 -10.27 8.72
CA GLY A 271 9.21 -9.99 7.35
C GLY A 271 10.35 -9.77 6.36
N ALA A 272 9.99 -9.66 5.10
CA ALA A 272 10.92 -9.37 4.03
C ALA A 272 10.35 -8.33 3.06
N ILE A 273 11.27 -7.52 2.50
CA ILE A 273 11.02 -6.64 1.37
C ILE A 273 11.94 -7.05 0.23
N VAL A 274 11.38 -7.34 -0.94
CA VAL A 274 12.14 -7.96 -2.02
C VAL A 274 11.76 -7.39 -3.37
N ASN A 275 12.73 -6.79 -4.05
CA ASN A 275 12.56 -6.19 -5.36
C ASN A 275 11.52 -5.04 -5.42
N ASP A 276 11.34 -4.34 -4.32
CA ASP A 276 10.45 -3.18 -4.26
C ASP A 276 11.14 -1.92 -4.80
N LEU A 277 10.36 -1.05 -5.40
CA LEU A 277 10.78 0.29 -5.82
C LEU A 277 10.17 1.32 -4.87
N ILE A 278 11.03 2.08 -4.20
CA ILE A 278 10.65 3.18 -3.30
C ILE A 278 11.07 4.48 -3.97
N TYR A 279 10.12 5.37 -4.22
CA TYR A 279 10.36 6.64 -4.88
C TYR A 279 9.81 7.80 -4.06
N ASP A 280 10.61 8.85 -3.95
CA ASP A 280 10.26 10.12 -3.29
C ASP A 280 9.66 9.97 -1.88
N PRO A 281 10.25 9.15 -0.97
CA PRO A 281 9.83 9.16 0.42
C PRO A 281 10.14 10.52 1.06
N GLY A 282 9.27 10.96 1.97
CA GLY A 282 9.47 12.18 2.72
C GLY A 282 10.45 11.98 3.88
N GLN A 283 9.93 11.92 5.10
CA GLN A 283 10.77 11.89 6.30
C GLN A 283 11.60 10.61 6.45
N ARG A 284 11.04 9.46 6.06
CA ARG A 284 11.66 8.13 6.18
C ARG A 284 11.20 7.20 5.06
N ALA A 285 12.13 6.41 4.54
CA ALA A 285 11.84 5.31 3.64
C ALA A 285 11.46 4.05 4.44
N VAL A 286 12.29 2.99 4.36
CA VAL A 286 12.12 1.81 5.21
C VAL A 286 12.56 2.15 6.63
N HIS A 287 11.76 1.81 7.62
CA HIS A 287 12.19 1.99 9.00
C HIS A 287 11.64 0.93 9.94
N TYR A 288 12.34 0.76 11.06
CA TYR A 288 11.97 -0.15 12.14
C TYR A 288 11.91 0.61 13.46
N ASN A 289 10.91 0.32 14.28
CA ASN A 289 10.90 0.75 15.67
C ASN A 289 10.12 -0.20 16.60
N LEU A 290 10.62 -0.34 17.81
CA LEU A 290 9.87 -0.82 18.95
C LEU A 290 9.72 0.34 19.92
N ILE A 291 8.50 0.76 20.21
CA ILE A 291 8.21 1.89 21.11
C ILE A 291 7.91 1.34 22.49
N ALA A 292 8.78 1.66 23.49
CA ALA A 292 8.70 1.12 24.84
C ALA A 292 7.32 1.31 25.50
N GLU A 293 6.72 2.49 25.34
CA GLU A 293 5.41 2.84 25.89
C GLU A 293 4.28 1.96 25.32
N GLU A 294 4.43 1.49 24.09
CA GLU A 294 3.45 0.60 23.45
C GLU A 294 3.64 -0.86 23.89
N TRP A 295 4.82 -1.23 24.35
CA TRP A 295 5.13 -2.58 24.85
C TRP A 295 4.88 -2.75 26.35
N THR A 296 4.82 -1.66 27.09
CA THR A 296 4.51 -1.64 28.55
C THR A 296 5.36 -2.63 29.34
N SER A 297 4.74 -3.66 29.95
CA SER A 297 5.42 -4.69 30.73
C SER A 297 5.80 -5.95 29.95
N HIS A 298 5.59 -5.96 28.63
CA HIS A 298 5.90 -7.12 27.80
C HIS A 298 7.39 -7.15 27.44
N PRO A 299 8.05 -8.31 27.49
CA PRO A 299 9.45 -8.41 27.09
C PRO A 299 9.61 -8.12 25.59
N TYR A 300 10.56 -7.24 25.28
CA TYR A 300 10.85 -6.88 23.89
C TYR A 300 11.24 -8.10 23.08
N GLN A 301 10.71 -8.18 21.87
CA GLN A 301 11.05 -9.19 20.91
C GLN A 301 11.95 -8.57 19.83
N VAL A 302 13.00 -9.28 19.48
CA VAL A 302 13.88 -8.87 18.37
C VAL A 302 13.11 -8.93 17.06
N GLY A 303 13.18 -7.86 16.26
CA GLY A 303 12.66 -7.87 14.90
C GLY A 303 13.57 -8.66 13.97
N MET A 304 13.01 -9.28 12.94
CA MET A 304 13.77 -10.02 11.92
C MET A 304 13.36 -9.51 10.53
N MET A 305 14.31 -8.95 9.77
CA MET A 305 14.02 -8.40 8.46
C MET A 305 15.06 -8.81 7.42
N SER A 306 14.57 -9.21 6.25
CA SER A 306 15.40 -9.42 5.06
C SER A 306 15.01 -8.42 3.97
N ALA A 307 15.98 -7.66 3.46
CA ALA A 307 15.81 -6.69 2.38
C ALA A 307 16.73 -7.04 1.21
N VAL A 308 16.16 -7.48 0.09
CA VAL A 308 16.95 -7.99 -1.04
C VAL A 308 16.49 -7.41 -2.37
N GLY A 309 17.44 -6.83 -3.11
CA GLY A 309 17.22 -6.36 -4.46
C GLY A 309 16.30 -5.15 -4.57
N ASN A 310 16.14 -4.34 -3.50
CA ASN A 310 15.26 -3.17 -3.51
C ASN A 310 15.95 -1.93 -4.07
N VAL A 311 15.16 -0.98 -4.54
CA VAL A 311 15.65 0.30 -5.06
C VAL A 311 14.95 1.46 -4.36
N LEU A 312 15.74 2.33 -3.71
CA LEU A 312 15.30 3.64 -3.24
C LEU A 312 15.83 4.72 -4.18
N ARG A 313 14.94 5.55 -4.72
CA ARG A 313 15.26 6.78 -5.45
C ARG A 313 14.66 7.98 -4.76
N ALA A 314 15.51 8.94 -4.40
CA ALA A 314 15.04 10.21 -3.89
C ALA A 314 14.29 11.00 -4.97
N GLY A 315 13.23 11.70 -4.57
CA GLY A 315 12.46 12.61 -5.41
C GLY A 315 12.46 14.04 -4.87
N MET A 316 11.42 14.80 -5.22
CA MET A 316 11.31 16.23 -4.86
C MET A 316 11.09 16.44 -3.36
N SER A 317 10.38 15.50 -2.71
CA SER A 317 10.03 15.58 -1.29
C SER A 317 11.07 14.92 -0.37
N THR A 318 12.05 14.20 -0.94
CA THR A 318 13.02 13.43 -0.17
C THR A 318 14.10 14.33 0.43
N PRO A 319 14.35 14.29 1.76
CA PRO A 319 15.46 14.99 2.39
C PRO A 319 16.83 14.52 1.87
N GLN A 320 17.83 15.40 2.00
CA GLN A 320 19.22 14.99 1.75
C GLN A 320 19.66 13.93 2.76
N ASP A 321 20.51 13.01 2.31
CA ASP A 321 21.11 11.98 3.15
C ASP A 321 20.13 11.01 3.82
N LEU A 322 18.90 10.86 3.30
CA LEU A 322 17.93 9.87 3.78
C LEU A 322 18.49 8.46 3.63
N ALA A 323 18.53 7.68 4.72
CA ALA A 323 19.00 6.31 4.64
C ALA A 323 17.92 5.36 4.07
N PHE A 324 18.37 4.27 3.43
CA PHE A 324 17.46 3.22 2.95
C PHE A 324 16.67 2.61 4.10
N LEU A 325 17.35 2.21 5.18
CA LEU A 325 16.75 1.69 6.42
C LEU A 325 17.17 2.54 7.61
N GLU A 326 16.19 3.02 8.38
CA GLU A 326 16.43 3.74 9.62
C GLU A 326 15.83 3.02 10.81
N ILE A 327 16.58 2.93 11.91
CA ILE A 327 16.10 2.37 13.18
C ILE A 327 15.76 3.45 14.19
N GLY A 328 14.71 3.21 14.99
CA GLY A 328 14.34 4.02 16.14
C GLY A 328 13.75 3.20 17.27
N GLY A 329 13.43 3.84 18.40
CA GLY A 329 12.86 3.15 19.57
C GLY A 329 13.87 2.32 20.34
N ASP A 330 13.46 1.20 20.94
CA ASP A 330 14.22 0.53 21.99
C ASP A 330 14.51 -0.95 21.71
N GLY A 331 13.96 -1.53 20.66
CA GLY A 331 14.12 -2.95 20.32
C GLY A 331 15.08 -3.20 19.16
N ASP A 332 15.91 -4.22 19.30
CA ASP A 332 16.90 -4.61 18.29
C ASP A 332 16.25 -5.23 17.05
N LEU A 333 16.97 -5.15 15.92
CA LEU A 333 16.58 -5.70 14.63
C LEU A 333 17.70 -6.58 14.06
N GLU A 334 17.44 -7.88 13.89
CA GLU A 334 18.25 -8.74 13.02
C GLU A 334 17.93 -8.43 11.57
N TYR A 335 18.96 -7.96 10.85
CA TYR A 335 18.80 -7.45 9.49
C TYR A 335 19.75 -8.13 8.50
N TYR A 336 19.19 -8.63 7.42
CA TYR A 336 19.94 -9.07 6.25
C TYR A 336 19.64 -8.16 5.07
N GLY A 337 20.67 -7.46 4.57
CA GLY A 337 20.58 -6.60 3.39
C GLY A 337 21.50 -7.06 2.27
N ARG A 338 20.93 -7.31 1.07
CA ARG A 338 21.74 -7.73 -0.08
C ARG A 338 21.21 -7.08 -1.36
N ASP A 339 22.14 -6.60 -2.21
CA ASP A 339 21.86 -6.07 -3.54
C ASP A 339 20.75 -4.98 -3.52
N ASN A 340 20.75 -4.10 -2.49
CA ASN A 340 19.86 -2.96 -2.44
C ASN A 340 20.58 -1.72 -2.99
N ILE A 341 19.85 -0.85 -3.69
CA ILE A 341 20.35 0.40 -4.25
C ILE A 341 19.58 1.56 -3.56
N ALA A 342 20.30 2.56 -3.10
CA ALA A 342 19.72 3.82 -2.63
C ALA A 342 20.48 4.98 -3.28
N VAL A 343 19.76 5.86 -3.98
CA VAL A 343 20.35 6.98 -4.71
C VAL A 343 19.55 8.27 -4.55
N ASP A 344 20.28 9.38 -4.55
CA ASP A 344 19.67 10.71 -4.61
C ASP A 344 19.11 11.04 -6.00
N ARG A 345 18.56 12.24 -6.17
CA ARG A 345 17.93 12.71 -7.41
C ARG A 345 18.86 12.75 -8.62
N ILE A 346 20.17 12.78 -8.41
CA ILE A 346 21.18 12.83 -9.47
C ILE A 346 22.02 11.56 -9.54
N GLY A 347 21.57 10.49 -8.86
CA GLY A 347 22.18 9.14 -8.93
C GLY A 347 23.37 8.93 -7.98
N ARG A 348 23.65 9.83 -7.02
CA ARG A 348 24.69 9.60 -6.02
C ARG A 348 24.19 8.64 -4.93
N PRO A 349 25.05 7.75 -4.41
CA PRO A 349 24.67 6.84 -3.35
C PRO A 349 24.17 7.55 -2.10
N LEU A 350 23.10 7.04 -1.50
CA LEU A 350 22.59 7.39 -0.20
C LEU A 350 23.05 6.39 0.87
N PRO A 351 23.02 6.74 2.17
CA PRO A 351 23.32 5.80 3.24
C PRO A 351 22.37 4.59 3.21
N MET A 352 22.91 3.40 3.46
CA MET A 352 22.07 2.19 3.54
C MET A 352 21.42 2.01 4.90
N LEU A 353 22.06 2.46 5.97
CA LEU A 353 21.59 2.31 7.34
C LEU A 353 21.70 3.65 8.08
N GLY A 354 20.70 3.96 8.91
CA GLY A 354 20.64 5.16 9.71
C GLY A 354 19.82 4.98 10.99
N SER A 355 19.69 6.05 11.76
CA SER A 355 18.79 6.13 12.91
C SER A 355 18.13 7.49 12.94
N TYR A 356 16.87 7.55 13.35
CA TYR A 356 16.07 8.78 13.34
C TYR A 356 15.67 9.27 14.75
N THR A 357 16.04 8.53 15.79
CA THR A 357 15.88 8.94 17.17
C THR A 357 17.16 8.65 17.95
N THR A 358 17.35 9.28 19.13
CA THR A 358 18.27 8.74 20.11
C THR A 358 17.73 7.40 20.59
N THR A 359 18.41 6.33 20.25
CA THR A 359 17.91 4.97 20.47
C THR A 359 18.95 4.07 21.12
N SER A 360 18.50 3.13 21.95
CA SER A 360 19.31 2.01 22.42
C SER A 360 19.27 0.81 21.45
N ALA A 361 18.33 0.81 20.53
CA ALA A 361 18.13 -0.26 19.54
C ALA A 361 19.32 -0.38 18.58
N LYS A 362 19.64 -1.61 18.20
CA LYS A 362 20.75 -1.94 17.30
C LYS A 362 20.26 -2.65 16.08
N ILE A 363 20.86 -2.33 14.93
CA ILE A 363 20.78 -3.16 13.74
C ILE A 363 21.87 -4.22 13.83
N ILE A 364 21.47 -5.48 14.02
CA ILE A 364 22.34 -6.64 14.06
C ILE A 364 22.41 -7.19 12.64
N GLN A 365 23.51 -6.90 11.95
CA GLN A 365 23.70 -7.35 10.58
C GLN A 365 23.95 -8.86 10.55
N MET A 366 23.17 -9.54 9.72
CA MET A 366 23.20 -10.98 9.56
C MET A 366 23.88 -11.40 8.25
N ASP A 367 24.66 -12.48 8.29
CA ASP A 367 25.30 -13.05 7.08
C ASP A 367 24.32 -13.87 6.21
N LYS A 368 23.20 -14.28 6.80
CA LYS A 368 22.12 -15.02 6.14
C LYS A 368 20.76 -14.40 6.51
N PRO A 369 19.75 -14.52 5.65
CA PRO A 369 18.40 -14.05 5.97
C PRO A 369 17.92 -14.66 7.28
N PRO A 370 17.57 -13.87 8.31
CA PRO A 370 16.95 -14.38 9.55
C PRO A 370 15.56 -14.95 9.27
N VAL A 371 14.89 -14.42 8.23
CA VAL A 371 13.62 -14.94 7.70
C VAL A 371 13.63 -14.85 6.19
N TRP A 372 13.18 -15.91 5.51
CA TRP A 372 13.12 -15.94 4.05
C TRP A 372 12.03 -16.90 3.56
N PRO A 373 11.14 -16.49 2.64
CA PRO A 373 10.17 -17.40 2.02
C PRO A 373 10.88 -18.31 1.02
N GLU A 374 10.64 -19.62 1.14
CA GLU A 374 11.25 -20.62 0.28
C GLU A 374 10.87 -20.40 -1.20
N GLY A 375 11.84 -20.55 -2.07
CA GLY A 375 11.65 -20.50 -3.53
C GLY A 375 11.31 -19.12 -4.09
N LEU A 376 11.41 -18.03 -3.32
CA LEU A 376 11.10 -16.68 -3.81
C LEU A 376 12.10 -16.25 -4.90
N PRO A 377 11.62 -15.94 -6.14
CA PRO A 377 12.49 -15.45 -7.20
C PRO A 377 12.95 -14.01 -6.92
N VAL A 378 14.23 -13.76 -7.11
CA VAL A 378 14.83 -12.43 -6.95
C VAL A 378 15.47 -11.99 -8.27
N ILE A 379 15.20 -10.75 -8.69
CA ILE A 379 15.90 -10.11 -9.80
C ILE A 379 16.97 -9.13 -9.27
N PRO A 380 18.04 -8.86 -10.02
CA PRO A 380 19.04 -7.87 -9.63
C PRO A 380 18.41 -6.48 -9.43
N ALA A 381 18.85 -5.73 -8.41
CA ALA A 381 18.33 -4.40 -8.09
C ALA A 381 18.34 -3.43 -9.30
N ARG A 382 19.37 -3.49 -10.15
CA ARG A 382 19.47 -2.68 -11.38
C ARG A 382 18.30 -2.86 -12.36
N ASP A 383 17.58 -3.98 -12.28
CA ASP A 383 16.45 -4.31 -13.17
C ASP A 383 15.09 -3.97 -12.54
N VAL A 384 15.05 -3.71 -11.23
CA VAL A 384 13.82 -3.56 -10.44
C VAL A 384 12.96 -2.42 -10.92
N GLN A 385 13.51 -1.21 -11.10
CA GLN A 385 12.71 -0.08 -11.55
C GLN A 385 11.96 -0.39 -12.84
N ARG A 386 12.64 -0.96 -13.84
CA ARG A 386 12.05 -1.32 -15.13
C ARG A 386 10.98 -2.40 -14.96
N ALA A 387 11.28 -3.45 -14.16
CA ALA A 387 10.36 -4.58 -13.96
C ALA A 387 9.10 -4.17 -13.17
N VAL A 388 9.26 -3.36 -12.11
CA VAL A 388 8.15 -2.89 -11.28
C VAL A 388 7.26 -1.94 -12.09
N LEU A 389 7.82 -0.89 -12.72
CA LEU A 389 7.02 0.09 -13.47
C LEU A 389 6.27 -0.54 -14.67
N ALA A 390 6.81 -1.60 -15.26
CA ALA A 390 6.12 -2.31 -16.31
C ALA A 390 4.89 -3.09 -15.84
N ASN A 391 4.89 -3.60 -14.58
CA ASN A 391 3.95 -4.64 -14.14
C ASN A 391 3.10 -4.26 -12.92
N VAL A 392 3.43 -3.19 -12.20
CA VAL A 392 2.77 -2.82 -10.94
C VAL A 392 1.39 -2.23 -11.15
N GLY A 393 0.50 -2.43 -10.14
CA GLY A 393 -0.82 -1.83 -10.08
C GLY A 393 -1.95 -2.73 -10.55
N ALA A 394 -3.17 -2.26 -10.39
CA ALA A 394 -4.38 -3.07 -10.57
C ALA A 394 -4.53 -3.66 -11.98
N ARG A 395 -4.21 -2.91 -12.99
CA ARG A 395 -4.37 -3.33 -14.39
C ARG A 395 -3.20 -2.78 -15.23
N PRO A 396 -2.02 -3.37 -15.15
CA PRO A 396 -0.86 -2.84 -15.88
C PRO A 396 -1.04 -2.83 -17.40
N TRP A 397 -1.97 -3.63 -17.93
CA TRP A 397 -2.37 -3.65 -19.35
C TRP A 397 -3.46 -2.62 -19.69
N ASP A 398 -4.13 -2.04 -18.70
CA ASP A 398 -5.28 -1.14 -18.85
C ASP A 398 -5.28 -0.16 -17.67
N ARG A 399 -4.21 0.63 -17.55
CA ARG A 399 -4.07 1.63 -16.49
C ARG A 399 -5.05 2.76 -16.69
N ASP A 400 -5.74 3.14 -15.63
CA ASP A 400 -6.49 4.37 -15.64
C ASP A 400 -5.56 5.60 -15.52
N TYR A 401 -6.14 6.79 -15.51
CA TYR A 401 -5.39 8.04 -15.47
C TYR A 401 -4.39 8.11 -14.31
N ASP A 402 -4.82 7.78 -13.09
CA ASP A 402 -3.98 7.93 -11.90
C ASP A 402 -2.84 6.91 -11.87
N ASP A 403 -3.10 5.64 -12.21
CA ASP A 403 -2.06 4.62 -12.29
C ASP A 403 -1.04 4.96 -13.40
N ALA A 404 -1.52 5.46 -14.56
CA ALA A 404 -0.65 5.86 -15.68
C ALA A 404 0.19 7.09 -15.33
N ARG A 405 -0.43 8.11 -14.72
CA ARG A 405 0.25 9.32 -14.25
C ARG A 405 1.35 8.99 -13.25
N LEU A 406 1.03 8.23 -12.19
CA LEU A 406 2.00 7.90 -11.15
C LEU A 406 3.20 7.14 -11.73
N VAL A 407 2.95 6.12 -12.55
CA VAL A 407 4.03 5.33 -13.18
C VAL A 407 4.91 6.22 -14.06
N ALA A 408 4.33 7.17 -14.79
CA ALA A 408 5.08 8.14 -15.58
C ALA A 408 5.90 9.09 -14.69
N ASP A 409 5.32 9.63 -13.63
CA ASP A 409 5.98 10.53 -12.71
C ASP A 409 7.20 9.85 -12.04
N VAL A 410 7.04 8.60 -11.60
CA VAL A 410 8.17 7.82 -11.06
C VAL A 410 9.24 7.56 -12.11
N ALA A 411 8.86 7.16 -13.33
CA ALA A 411 9.80 6.90 -14.42
C ALA A 411 10.65 8.14 -14.74
N GLU A 412 10.02 9.30 -14.80
CA GLU A 412 10.63 10.57 -15.19
C GLU A 412 11.21 11.38 -14.01
N GLY A 413 11.07 10.90 -12.78
CA GLY A 413 11.59 11.58 -11.58
C GLY A 413 10.75 12.80 -11.17
N ARG A 414 9.44 12.78 -11.41
CA ARG A 414 8.48 13.84 -11.11
C ARG A 414 7.58 13.47 -9.91
N GLY A 415 6.63 14.37 -9.60
CA GLY A 415 5.68 14.21 -8.52
C GLY A 415 6.22 14.66 -7.17
N TRP A 416 5.35 14.68 -6.18
CA TRP A 416 5.66 15.08 -4.81
C TRP A 416 4.60 14.55 -3.84
N ILE A 417 4.86 14.65 -2.54
CA ILE A 417 3.89 14.34 -1.47
C ILE A 417 2.76 15.37 -1.49
N ILE A 418 1.53 14.91 -1.58
CA ILE A 418 0.32 15.72 -1.71
C ILE A 418 -0.48 15.81 -0.40
N ASP A 419 -1.30 16.84 -0.27
CA ASP A 419 -2.20 17.05 0.87
C ASP A 419 -3.63 16.54 0.61
N SER A 420 -4.07 16.53 -0.64
CA SER A 420 -5.39 16.07 -1.09
C SER A 420 -5.28 15.40 -2.46
N GLU A 421 -6.15 14.43 -2.72
CA GLU A 421 -6.30 13.83 -4.05
C GLU A 421 -6.66 14.87 -5.12
N ALA A 422 -7.23 15.99 -4.73
CA ALA A 422 -7.54 17.11 -5.64
C ALA A 422 -6.27 17.78 -6.21
N ASP A 423 -5.12 17.66 -5.52
CA ASP A 423 -3.84 18.21 -5.99
C ASP A 423 -3.36 17.55 -7.29
N VAL A 424 -3.86 16.34 -7.58
CA VAL A 424 -3.50 15.53 -8.76
C VAL A 424 -4.71 15.16 -9.61
N HIS A 425 -5.82 15.88 -9.49
CA HIS A 425 -7.08 15.62 -10.20
C HIS A 425 -7.65 14.20 -9.96
N GLY A 426 -7.40 13.63 -8.77
CA GLY A 426 -7.75 12.26 -8.45
C GLY A 426 -9.25 11.98 -8.42
N ASN A 427 -9.60 10.69 -8.48
CA ASN A 427 -10.99 10.20 -8.53
C ASN A 427 -11.83 10.80 -9.68
N LEU A 428 -11.22 10.95 -10.86
CA LEU A 428 -12.00 11.34 -12.04
C LEU A 428 -13.17 10.37 -12.25
N PRO A 429 -14.38 10.87 -12.57
CA PRO A 429 -15.52 10.02 -12.83
C PRO A 429 -15.24 8.99 -13.93
N GLN A 430 -15.57 7.75 -13.67
CA GLN A 430 -15.43 6.66 -14.63
C GLN A 430 -16.81 6.24 -15.13
N LYS A 431 -16.93 5.98 -16.42
CA LYS A 431 -18.17 5.45 -16.99
C LYS A 431 -18.36 4.02 -16.53
N GLU A 432 -19.57 3.70 -16.08
CA GLU A 432 -19.97 2.32 -15.82
C GLU A 432 -19.98 1.49 -17.10
N THR A 433 -19.41 0.30 -17.04
CA THR A 433 -19.34 -0.64 -18.17
C THR A 433 -19.86 -2.01 -17.75
N HIS A 434 -20.29 -2.82 -18.71
CA HIS A 434 -20.85 -4.15 -18.44
C HIS A 434 -20.29 -5.21 -19.38
N ARG A 435 -20.00 -6.38 -18.84
CA ARG A 435 -19.65 -7.59 -19.59
C ARG A 435 -20.04 -8.82 -18.82
N VAL A 436 -20.90 -9.67 -19.39
CA VAL A 436 -21.30 -10.93 -18.77
C VAL A 436 -20.09 -11.84 -18.59
N PHE A 437 -19.90 -12.37 -17.39
CA PHE A 437 -18.84 -13.34 -17.10
C PHE A 437 -19.23 -14.72 -17.63
N ASN A 438 -18.44 -15.23 -18.58
CA ASN A 438 -18.57 -16.59 -19.08
C ASN A 438 -17.45 -17.47 -18.47
N PRO A 439 -17.75 -18.47 -17.61
CA PRO A 439 -16.74 -19.32 -17.00
C PRO A 439 -15.86 -20.07 -18.00
N ASP A 440 -16.39 -20.36 -19.20
CA ASP A 440 -15.66 -21.08 -20.24
C ASP A 440 -14.48 -20.28 -20.82
N ASP A 441 -14.50 -18.96 -20.66
CA ASP A 441 -13.43 -18.07 -21.11
C ASP A 441 -12.25 -17.99 -20.13
N TRP A 442 -12.36 -18.57 -18.95
CA TRP A 442 -11.40 -18.44 -17.85
C TRP A 442 -10.86 -19.78 -17.37
N ASN A 443 -9.63 -19.80 -16.94
CA ASN A 443 -9.11 -20.85 -16.08
C ASN A 443 -9.56 -20.57 -14.64
N LEU A 444 -10.56 -21.29 -14.15
CA LEU A 444 -11.15 -21.05 -12.82
C LEU A 444 -10.21 -21.41 -11.64
N GLU A 445 -9.12 -22.13 -11.88
CA GLU A 445 -8.11 -22.43 -10.87
C GLU A 445 -7.19 -21.23 -10.62
N THR A 446 -6.90 -20.44 -11.67
CA THR A 446 -5.93 -19.35 -11.63
C THR A 446 -6.55 -17.99 -11.90
N MET A 447 -7.81 -17.94 -12.33
CA MET A 447 -8.51 -16.75 -12.82
C MET A 447 -7.77 -16.02 -13.94
N ILE A 448 -7.03 -16.77 -14.76
CA ILE A 448 -6.38 -16.27 -15.97
C ILE A 448 -7.32 -16.48 -17.16
N PRO A 449 -7.54 -15.47 -18.02
CA PRO A 449 -8.38 -15.65 -19.20
C PRO A 449 -7.69 -16.58 -20.21
N LYS A 450 -8.48 -17.36 -20.93
CA LYS A 450 -7.98 -18.25 -22.00
C LYS A 450 -7.60 -17.50 -23.28
N SER A 451 -8.12 -16.28 -23.43
CA SER A 451 -7.80 -15.36 -24.53
C SER A 451 -7.48 -14.00 -23.96
N ALA A 452 -6.45 -13.39 -24.48
CA ALA A 452 -6.05 -12.05 -24.12
C ALA A 452 -7.00 -10.95 -24.66
N ALA A 453 -7.82 -11.25 -25.65
CA ALA A 453 -8.90 -10.35 -26.09
C ALA A 453 -9.87 -9.98 -24.95
N LEU A 454 -9.98 -10.83 -23.91
CA LEU A 454 -10.75 -10.51 -22.71
C LEU A 454 -10.13 -9.41 -21.83
N LEU A 455 -8.87 -9.11 -22.03
CA LEU A 455 -8.16 -8.02 -21.34
C LEU A 455 -8.13 -6.74 -22.19
N ASP A 456 -8.50 -6.83 -23.47
CA ASP A 456 -8.49 -5.69 -24.37
C ASP A 456 -9.64 -4.74 -24.03
N SER A 457 -9.28 -3.44 -23.94
CA SER A 457 -10.21 -2.34 -23.67
C SER A 457 -11.01 -1.90 -24.90
N SER A 458 -10.77 -2.49 -26.08
CA SER A 458 -11.31 -2.00 -27.36
C SER A 458 -12.84 -2.04 -27.47
N ASP A 459 -13.53 -2.83 -26.63
CA ASP A 459 -14.99 -2.84 -26.57
C ASP A 459 -15.60 -1.79 -25.63
N ALA A 460 -14.78 -1.10 -24.83
CA ALA A 460 -15.20 0.02 -24.01
C ALA A 460 -14.70 1.31 -24.68
N SER A 461 -15.57 2.03 -25.39
CA SER A 461 -15.24 3.38 -25.88
C SER A 461 -14.90 4.28 -24.70
N THR A 462 -13.62 4.38 -24.38
CA THR A 462 -13.10 5.23 -23.31
C THR A 462 -13.06 6.66 -23.85
N THR A 463 -14.19 7.34 -23.77
CA THR A 463 -14.19 8.81 -23.85
C THR A 463 -13.82 9.30 -22.45
N LEU A 464 -12.53 9.56 -22.24
CA LEU A 464 -12.09 10.37 -21.10
C LEU A 464 -12.81 11.71 -21.24
N MET A 465 -13.70 12.06 -20.33
CA MET A 465 -14.22 13.41 -20.27
C MET A 465 -13.07 14.30 -19.77
N GLU A 466 -12.58 15.17 -20.69
CA GLU A 466 -11.70 16.26 -20.26
C GLU A 466 -12.46 17.11 -19.22
N PRO A 467 -11.81 17.54 -18.14
CA PRO A 467 -12.45 18.42 -17.19
C PRO A 467 -12.80 19.74 -17.89
N GLU A 468 -14.09 20.07 -17.93
CA GLU A 468 -14.53 21.39 -18.38
C GLU A 468 -13.80 22.46 -17.57
N SER A 469 -13.11 23.35 -18.28
CA SER A 469 -12.46 24.53 -17.72
C SER A 469 -13.52 25.43 -17.07
N ARG A 470 -13.52 25.51 -15.76
CA ARG A 470 -14.21 26.57 -15.00
C ARG A 470 -13.21 27.54 -14.41
#